data_3a9b666afbb879394d800f32162cef47
#
_entry.id   3a9b666afbb879394d800f32162cef47
#
_cell.length_a   1.000
_cell.length_b   1.000
_cell.length_c   1.000
_cell.angle_alpha   90.00
_cell.angle_beta   90.00
_cell.angle_gamma   90.00
#
_symmetry.space_group_name_H-M   'P 1'
#
loop_
_entity.id
_entity.type
_entity.pdbx_description
1 polymer ?
#
loop_
_entity_poly.entity_id
_entity_poly.type
_entity_poly.pdbx_seq_one_letter_code
_entity_poly.pdbx_strand_id
1 'polypeptide(L)'
;MDKLCENIRKYREQLGLSQEELAIRMGYKSRSSINKIEKGKNDIPQSKIIAFAKALHTTTALLMGWEDEEKLATKTDDELEKEAIRCFGSLSESQKLEALRYLQYLSGSTDK
;
A
#
# COMPACT_ATOMS: atom_id res chain seq x y z
N MET A 1 18.08 -10.78 2.49
CA MET A 1 17.52 -9.49 2.20
C MET A 1 16.15 -9.34 2.83
N ASP A 2 15.89 -8.18 3.33
CA ASP A 2 14.66 -7.96 4.06
C ASP A 2 13.48 -7.83 3.10
N LYS A 3 12.49 -8.69 3.29
CA LYS A 3 11.32 -8.70 2.42
C LYS A 3 10.54 -7.38 2.50
N LEU A 4 10.57 -6.75 3.67
CA LEU A 4 9.91 -5.47 3.86
C LEU A 4 10.43 -4.42 2.89
N CYS A 5 11.74 -4.32 2.75
CA CYS A 5 12.34 -3.32 1.88
C CYS A 5 11.98 -3.55 0.41
N GLU A 6 12.00 -4.81 0.01
CA GLU A 6 11.61 -5.16 -1.36
C GLU A 6 10.15 -4.86 -1.61
N ASN A 7 9.30 -5.15 -0.62
CA ASN A 7 7.86 -4.92 -0.76
C ASN A 7 7.52 -3.44 -0.81
N ILE A 8 8.21 -2.63 -0.04
CA ILE A 8 8.00 -1.18 -0.12
C ILE A 8 8.22 -0.70 -1.53
N ARG A 9 9.32 -1.11 -2.14
CA ARG A 9 9.63 -0.74 -3.52
C ARG A 9 8.58 -1.28 -4.48
N LYS A 10 8.22 -2.55 -4.32
CA LYS A 10 7.25 -3.21 -5.20
C LYS A 10 5.91 -2.48 -5.19
N TYR A 11 5.38 -2.21 -4.00
CA TYR A 11 4.09 -1.54 -3.91
C TYR A 11 4.16 -0.10 -4.39
N ARG A 12 5.29 0.57 -4.16
CA ARG A 12 5.49 1.91 -4.68
C ARG A 12 5.40 1.91 -6.20
N GLU A 13 6.10 0.98 -6.83
CA GLU A 13 6.11 0.89 -8.29
C GLU A 13 4.74 0.50 -8.84
N GLN A 14 4.02 -0.36 -8.15
CA GLN A 14 2.67 -0.74 -8.57
C GLN A 14 1.72 0.45 -8.58
N LEU A 15 1.91 1.38 -7.66
CA LEU A 15 1.09 2.59 -7.61
C LEU A 15 1.58 3.68 -8.56
N GLY A 16 2.71 3.45 -9.22
CA GLY A 16 3.28 4.45 -10.12
C GLY A 16 3.91 5.63 -9.40
N LEU A 17 4.29 5.44 -8.13
CA LEU A 17 4.89 6.52 -7.35
C LEU A 17 6.39 6.55 -7.52
N SER A 18 6.93 7.76 -7.61
CA SER A 18 8.38 7.94 -7.53
C SER A 18 8.82 7.87 -6.08
N GLN A 19 10.13 7.73 -5.88
CA GLN A 19 10.67 7.78 -4.51
C GLN A 19 10.38 9.12 -3.86
N GLU A 20 10.43 10.18 -4.65
CA GLU A 20 10.12 11.51 -4.13
C GLU A 20 8.66 11.63 -3.69
N GLU A 21 7.75 11.10 -4.50
CA GLU A 21 6.33 11.13 -4.15
C GLU A 21 6.04 10.35 -2.88
N LEU A 22 6.67 9.20 -2.73
CA LEU A 22 6.48 8.43 -1.51
C LEU A 22 7.08 9.15 -0.31
N ALA A 23 8.25 9.78 -0.51
CA ALA A 23 8.86 10.55 0.57
C ALA A 23 7.92 11.65 1.06
N ILE A 24 7.27 12.35 0.14
CA ILE A 24 6.31 13.39 0.49
C ILE A 24 5.16 12.80 1.28
N ARG A 25 4.61 11.68 0.83
CA ARG A 25 3.50 11.03 1.54
C ARG A 25 3.89 10.61 2.95
N MET A 26 5.14 10.22 3.14
CA MET A 26 5.62 9.77 4.43
C MET A 26 6.14 10.91 5.33
N GLY A 27 6.21 12.12 4.78
CA GLY A 27 6.73 13.25 5.54
C GLY A 27 8.23 13.30 5.65
N TYR A 28 8.93 12.60 4.78
CA TYR A 28 10.39 12.67 4.74
C TYR A 28 10.83 13.89 3.94
N LYS A 29 12.03 14.37 4.23
CA LYS A 29 12.55 15.58 3.62
C LYS A 29 13.04 15.37 2.20
N SER A 30 13.46 14.16 1.85
CA SER A 30 13.99 13.91 0.52
C SER A 30 13.79 12.47 0.12
N ARG A 31 13.88 12.24 -1.19
CA ARG A 31 13.76 10.89 -1.74
C ARG A 31 14.89 9.98 -1.30
N SER A 32 16.01 10.56 -0.85
CA SER A 32 17.14 9.72 -0.43
C SER A 32 16.78 8.87 0.77
N SER A 33 15.86 9.33 1.62
CA SER A 33 15.37 8.53 2.73
C SER A 33 14.70 7.26 2.23
N ILE A 34 13.86 7.39 1.22
CA ILE A 34 13.17 6.23 0.62
C ILE A 34 14.18 5.31 -0.06
N ASN A 35 15.13 5.89 -0.78
CA ASN A 35 16.16 5.11 -1.45
C ASN A 35 16.92 4.23 -0.46
N LYS A 36 17.33 4.81 0.67
CA LYS A 36 18.06 4.06 1.70
C LYS A 36 17.20 2.96 2.30
N ILE A 37 15.93 3.25 2.53
CA ILE A 37 15.00 2.26 3.07
C ILE A 37 14.82 1.10 2.09
N GLU A 38 14.63 1.40 0.83
CA GLU A 38 14.43 0.36 -0.18
C GLU A 38 15.67 -0.50 -0.37
N LYS A 39 16.84 0.06 -0.09
CA LYS A 39 18.09 -0.70 -0.15
C LYS A 39 18.41 -1.46 1.14
N GLY A 40 17.55 -1.32 2.14
CA GLY A 40 17.75 -2.02 3.41
C GLY A 40 18.83 -1.44 4.29
N LYS A 41 19.18 -0.19 4.10
CA LYS A 41 20.26 0.43 4.85
C LYS A 41 19.83 1.00 6.18
N ASN A 42 18.55 1.25 6.35
CA ASN A 42 18.01 1.80 7.59
C ASN A 42 17.00 0.86 8.19
N ASP A 43 17.01 0.78 9.52
CA ASP A 43 15.94 0.08 10.22
C ASP A 43 14.65 0.89 10.12
N ILE A 44 13.53 0.18 10.06
CA ILE A 44 12.23 0.82 9.95
C ILE A 44 11.46 0.55 11.23
N PRO A 45 11.17 1.58 12.04
CA PRO A 45 10.37 1.37 13.25
C PRO A 45 8.97 0.91 12.90
N GLN A 46 8.33 0.21 13.83
CA GLN A 46 6.99 -0.33 13.60
C GLN A 46 5.98 0.76 13.21
N SER A 47 6.07 1.93 13.85
CA SER A 47 5.16 3.02 13.51
C SER A 47 5.31 3.45 12.06
N LYS A 48 6.52 3.39 11.52
CA LYS A 48 6.75 3.73 10.12
C LYS A 48 6.26 2.63 9.19
N ILE A 49 6.34 1.38 9.62
CA ILE A 49 5.81 0.28 8.81
C ILE A 49 4.31 0.47 8.60
N ILE A 50 3.60 0.82 9.66
CA ILE A 50 2.17 1.10 9.57
C ILE A 50 1.90 2.27 8.62
N ALA A 51 2.71 3.32 8.72
CA ALA A 51 2.57 4.48 7.86
C ALA A 51 2.83 4.14 6.40
N PHE A 52 3.85 3.31 6.13
CA PHE A 52 4.12 2.85 4.78
C PHE A 52 2.95 2.06 4.21
N ALA A 53 2.37 1.17 5.02
CA ALA A 53 1.23 0.39 4.55
C ALA A 53 0.09 1.30 4.13
N LYS A 54 -0.20 2.33 4.91
CA LYS A 54 -1.24 3.29 4.57
C LYS A 54 -0.90 4.08 3.31
N ALA A 55 0.34 4.55 3.23
CA ALA A 55 0.76 5.36 2.08
C ALA A 55 0.75 4.54 0.78
N LEU A 56 1.00 3.25 0.90
CA LEU A 56 1.09 2.36 -0.26
C LEU A 56 -0.19 1.60 -0.54
N HIS A 57 -1.25 1.90 0.19
CA HIS A 57 -2.56 1.25 0.02
C HIS A 57 -2.46 -0.26 0.16
N THR A 58 -1.78 -0.71 1.20
CA THR A 58 -1.62 -2.12 1.48
C THR A 58 -1.79 -2.36 2.97
N THR A 59 -1.58 -3.59 3.42
CA THR A 59 -1.66 -3.93 4.84
C THR A 59 -0.27 -4.18 5.38
N THR A 60 -0.14 -4.07 6.69
CA THR A 60 1.12 -4.37 7.36
C THR A 60 1.54 -5.82 7.09
N ALA A 61 0.57 -6.73 7.12
CA ALA A 61 0.85 -8.15 6.89
C ALA A 61 1.40 -8.41 5.50
N LEU A 62 0.81 -7.78 4.48
CA LEU A 62 1.29 -7.91 3.12
C LEU A 62 2.66 -7.26 2.95
N LEU A 63 2.83 -6.10 3.56
CA LEU A 63 4.08 -5.37 3.45
C LEU A 63 5.23 -6.14 4.09
N MET A 64 4.97 -6.76 5.24
CA MET A 64 5.98 -7.55 5.95
C MET A 64 6.23 -8.91 5.31
N GLY A 65 5.38 -9.31 4.38
CA GLY A 65 5.51 -10.61 3.74
C GLY A 65 4.89 -11.75 4.54
N TRP A 66 4.08 -11.42 5.56
CA TRP A 66 3.37 -12.44 6.34
C TRP A 66 2.20 -13.02 5.57
N GLU A 67 1.62 -12.22 4.67
CA GLU A 67 0.59 -12.67 3.74
C GLU A 67 1.12 -12.56 2.33
N ASP A 68 0.56 -13.37 1.45
CA ASP A 68 1.03 -13.50 0.09
C ASP A 68 -0.04 -12.97 -0.86
N GLU A 69 0.37 -12.12 -1.79
CA GLU A 69 -0.57 -11.66 -2.81
C GLU A 69 -1.12 -12.82 -3.63
N GLU A 70 -0.33 -13.87 -3.78
CA GLU A 70 -0.78 -15.05 -4.50
C GLU A 70 -1.99 -15.70 -3.82
N LYS A 71 -2.02 -15.70 -2.50
CA LYS A 71 -3.16 -16.23 -1.77
C LYS A 71 -4.40 -15.40 -2.00
N LEU A 72 -4.22 -14.06 -2.09
CA LEU A 72 -5.34 -13.19 -2.41
C LEU A 72 -5.83 -13.45 -3.84
N ALA A 73 -4.90 -13.68 -4.74
CA ALA A 73 -5.23 -13.89 -6.14
C ALA A 73 -5.98 -15.21 -6.37
N THR A 74 -5.88 -16.17 -5.43
CA THR A 74 -6.60 -17.42 -5.56
C THR A 74 -8.03 -17.35 -5.02
N LYS A 75 -8.41 -16.25 -4.39
CA LYS A 75 -9.77 -16.10 -3.90
C LYS A 75 -10.73 -15.90 -5.06
N THR A 76 -11.94 -16.43 -4.90
CA THR A 76 -12.97 -16.22 -5.91
C THR A 76 -13.42 -14.76 -5.89
N ASP A 77 -14.07 -14.33 -6.99
CA ASP A 77 -14.60 -12.97 -7.05
C ASP A 77 -15.54 -12.68 -5.90
N ASP A 78 -16.37 -13.67 -5.54
CA ASP A 78 -17.33 -13.52 -4.45
C ASP A 78 -16.61 -13.30 -3.12
N GLU A 79 -15.53 -14.06 -2.89
CA GLU A 79 -14.76 -13.92 -1.66
C GLU A 79 -14.08 -12.56 -1.60
N LEU A 80 -13.56 -12.09 -2.72
CA LEU A 80 -12.92 -10.76 -2.77
C LEU A 80 -13.92 -9.65 -2.51
N GLU A 81 -15.13 -9.79 -3.06
CA GLU A 81 -16.17 -8.80 -2.84
C GLU A 81 -16.59 -8.73 -1.38
N LYS A 82 -16.77 -9.89 -0.74
CA LYS A 82 -17.12 -9.93 0.67
C LYS A 82 -16.06 -9.29 1.54
N GLU A 83 -14.81 -9.58 1.22
CA GLU A 83 -13.69 -8.98 1.95
C GLU A 83 -13.67 -7.47 1.79
N ALA A 84 -13.88 -6.99 0.56
CA ALA A 84 -13.88 -5.57 0.27
C ALA A 84 -15.01 -4.86 1.02
N ILE A 85 -16.19 -5.45 1.03
CA ILE A 85 -17.33 -4.87 1.74
C ILE A 85 -17.07 -4.78 3.24
N ARG A 86 -16.52 -5.84 3.81
CA ARG A 86 -16.19 -5.85 5.22
C ARG A 86 -15.17 -4.78 5.58
N CYS A 87 -14.11 -4.68 4.77
CA CYS A 87 -13.08 -3.67 5.00
C CYS A 87 -13.63 -2.27 4.85
N PHE A 88 -14.44 -2.06 3.82
CA PHE A 88 -15.03 -0.75 3.57
C PHE A 88 -15.92 -0.33 4.73
N GLY A 89 -16.72 -1.27 5.26
CA GLY A 89 -17.62 -0.99 6.35
C GLY A 89 -16.92 -0.59 7.63
N SER A 90 -15.67 -0.98 7.80
CA SER A 90 -14.93 -0.65 9.01
C SER A 90 -14.24 0.71 8.94
N LEU A 91 -14.30 1.38 7.80
CA LEU A 91 -13.62 2.65 7.62
C LEU A 91 -14.45 3.81 8.16
N SER A 92 -13.76 4.90 8.51
CA SER A 92 -14.45 6.14 8.85
C SER A 92 -15.04 6.75 7.58
N GLU A 93 -15.89 7.77 7.77
CA GLU A 93 -16.52 8.43 6.63
C GLU A 93 -15.52 8.99 5.66
N SER A 94 -14.50 9.68 6.16
CA SER A 94 -13.49 10.25 5.27
C SER A 94 -12.67 9.17 4.59
N GLN A 95 -12.40 8.08 5.29
CA GLN A 95 -11.68 6.96 4.69
C GLN A 95 -12.51 6.27 3.62
N LYS A 96 -13.82 6.19 3.81
CA LYS A 96 -14.70 5.62 2.78
C LYS A 96 -14.69 6.45 1.51
N LEU A 97 -14.70 7.76 1.65
CA LEU A 97 -14.62 8.63 0.48
C LEU A 97 -13.31 8.47 -0.25
N GLU A 98 -12.23 8.38 0.50
CA GLU A 98 -10.91 8.18 -0.08
C GLU A 98 -10.83 6.84 -0.81
N ALA A 99 -11.32 5.79 -0.18
CA ALA A 99 -11.33 4.46 -0.78
C ALA A 99 -12.15 4.43 -2.04
N LEU A 100 -13.31 5.09 -2.01
CA LEU A 100 -14.19 5.14 -3.18
C LEU A 100 -13.52 5.83 -4.35
N ARG A 101 -12.83 6.94 -4.09
CA ARG A 101 -12.10 7.63 -5.14
C ARG A 101 -11.02 6.75 -5.75
N TYR A 102 -10.32 6.01 -4.89
CA TYR A 102 -9.28 5.11 -5.36
C TYR A 102 -9.86 3.99 -6.22
N LEU A 103 -10.99 3.43 -5.77
CA LEU A 103 -11.66 2.38 -6.53
C LEU A 103 -12.14 2.88 -7.89
N GLN A 104 -12.65 4.10 -7.93
CA GLN A 104 -13.07 4.70 -9.19
C GLN A 104 -11.88 4.88 -10.13
N TYR A 105 -10.76 5.29 -9.57
CA TYR A 105 -9.53 5.42 -10.35
C TYR A 105 -9.12 4.07 -10.94
N LEU A 106 -9.13 3.02 -10.12
CA LEU A 106 -8.74 1.69 -10.57
C LEU A 106 -9.69 1.11 -11.60
N SER A 107 -10.97 1.41 -11.48
CA SER A 107 -11.95 0.86 -12.42
C SER A 107 -11.86 1.52 -13.80
N GLY A 108 -10.95 2.44 -13.94
CA GLY A 108 -10.62 2.97 -15.21
C GLY A 108 -11.53 4.04 -15.62
N SER A 109 -12.26 4.26 -14.85
CA SER A 109 -12.91 5.27 -15.10
C SER A 109 -12.87 5.82 -16.39
N THR A 110 -12.71 5.37 -16.80
CA THR A 110 -12.53 5.82 -17.85
C THR A 110 -13.61 5.97 -18.57
N ASP A 111 -13.95 6.06 -18.26
CA ASP A 111 -14.47 6.31 -18.81
C ASP A 111 -14.80 6.84 -19.21
N LYS A 112 -15.02 7.08 -19.47
CA LYS A 112 -15.40 7.39 -19.99
C LYS A 112 -15.65 7.86 -20.20
#